data_1f6638173b2a501853895b6f3c67ff80
#
_entry.id   1f6638173b2a501853895b6f3c67ff80
#
_cell.length_a   1.000
_cell.length_b   1.000
_cell.length_c   1.000
_cell.angle_alpha   90.00
_cell.angle_beta   90.00
_cell.angle_gamma   90.00
#
_symmetry.space_group_name_H-M   'P 1'
#
loop_
_entity.id
_entity.type
_entity.pdbx_description
1 polymer ?
#
loop_
_entity_poly.entity_id
_entity_poly.type
_entity_poly.pdbx_seq_one_letter_code
_entity_poly.pdbx_strand_id
1 'polypeptide(L)'
;EYERWIYATAREAAEFEVAQLISMPRDRKIIVDTNIPVDILSEISDYKHVAVMLSPQSMSVDRFFDRNDPDKQFILSVIESCDDKDAVMDNYRRGLKLINSQKHYDEYANSGFFTVVRQDNDTDTREDVCNILAEHFGLTMAQRRNNDY
;
A
#
# COMPACT_ATOMS: atom_id res chain seq x y z
N GLU A 1 -10.72 -4.55 20.06
CA GLU A 1 -10.38 -5.94 19.66
C GLU A 1 -10.01 -6.05 18.18
N TYR A 2 -10.79 -5.48 17.26
CA TYR A 2 -10.57 -5.53 15.83
C TYR A 2 -9.21 -4.93 15.39
N GLU A 3 -8.85 -3.77 15.91
CA GLU A 3 -7.56 -3.11 15.66
C GLU A 3 -6.39 -4.02 16.09
N ARG A 4 -6.46 -4.59 17.29
CA ARG A 4 -5.44 -5.52 17.79
C ARG A 4 -5.28 -6.76 16.90
N TRP A 5 -6.39 -7.28 16.41
CA TRP A 5 -6.39 -8.42 15.52
C TRP A 5 -5.76 -8.10 14.16
N ILE A 6 -6.12 -6.96 13.56
CA ILE A 6 -5.53 -6.52 12.28
C ILE A 6 -4.02 -6.35 12.42
N TYR A 7 -3.54 -5.67 13.46
CA TYR A 7 -2.12 -5.46 13.65
C TYR A 7 -1.36 -6.78 13.89
N ALA A 8 -1.91 -7.68 14.69
CA ALA A 8 -1.30 -8.99 14.91
C ALA A 8 -1.22 -9.80 13.61
N THR A 9 -2.32 -9.86 12.86
CA THR A 9 -2.38 -10.60 11.58
C THR A 9 -1.46 -9.98 10.52
N ALA A 10 -1.40 -8.65 10.44
CA ALA A 10 -0.51 -7.95 9.51
C ALA A 10 0.96 -8.23 9.82
N ARG A 11 1.33 -8.29 11.11
CA ARG A 11 2.69 -8.60 11.52
C ARG A 11 3.07 -10.05 11.20
N GLU A 12 2.21 -11.01 11.51
CA GLU A 12 2.43 -12.42 11.17
C GLU A 12 2.58 -12.63 9.65
N ALA A 13 1.73 -11.96 8.86
CA ALA A 13 1.82 -11.99 7.41
C ALA A 13 3.14 -11.39 6.90
N ALA A 14 3.59 -10.28 7.48
CA ALA A 14 4.85 -9.64 7.13
C ALA A 14 6.06 -10.53 7.47
N GLU A 15 6.08 -11.18 8.62
CA GLU A 15 7.14 -12.11 9.00
C GLU A 15 7.21 -13.31 8.04
N PHE A 16 6.05 -13.82 7.60
CA PHE A 16 5.99 -14.87 6.60
C PHE A 16 6.49 -14.41 5.23
N GLU A 17 6.14 -13.19 4.81
CA GLU A 17 6.62 -12.58 3.56
C GLU A 17 8.14 -12.41 3.59
N VAL A 18 8.70 -11.93 4.69
CA VAL A 18 10.16 -11.83 4.88
C VAL A 18 10.84 -13.19 4.73
N ALA A 19 10.27 -14.25 5.32
CA ALA A 19 10.82 -15.60 5.18
C ALA A 19 10.80 -16.07 3.71
N GLN A 20 9.76 -15.73 2.95
CA GLN A 20 9.71 -16.01 1.52
C GLN A 20 10.78 -15.24 0.76
N LEU A 21 10.94 -13.94 1.03
CA LEU A 21 11.94 -13.09 0.39
C LEU A 21 13.37 -13.61 0.62
N ILE A 22 13.67 -14.06 1.83
CA ILE A 22 14.97 -14.64 2.16
C ILE A 22 15.25 -15.91 1.33
N SER A 23 14.22 -16.68 1.02
CA SER A 23 14.32 -17.94 0.26
C SER A 23 14.42 -17.76 -1.25
N MET A 24 14.18 -16.54 -1.75
CA MET A 24 14.21 -16.26 -3.19
C MET A 24 15.63 -16.31 -3.78
N PRO A 25 15.76 -16.69 -5.08
CA PRO A 25 17.04 -16.70 -5.78
C PRO A 25 17.70 -15.32 -5.77
N ARG A 26 19.01 -15.25 -5.55
CA ARG A 26 19.79 -14.01 -5.52
C ARG A 26 20.48 -13.67 -6.85
N ASP A 27 20.18 -14.42 -7.90
CA ASP A 27 20.75 -14.27 -9.25
C ASP A 27 20.06 -13.15 -10.06
N ARG A 28 19.03 -12.56 -9.53
CA ARG A 28 18.23 -11.50 -10.19
C ARG A 28 17.74 -10.46 -9.18
N LYS A 29 17.42 -9.27 -9.69
CA LYS A 29 16.71 -8.24 -8.90
C LYS A 29 15.23 -8.64 -8.78
N ILE A 30 14.69 -8.52 -7.59
CA ILE A 30 13.28 -8.77 -7.26
C ILE A 30 12.70 -7.46 -6.76
N ILE A 31 11.57 -7.04 -7.32
CA ILE A 31 10.80 -5.90 -6.87
C ILE A 31 9.58 -6.48 -6.15
N VAL A 32 9.33 -5.98 -4.96
CA VAL A 32 8.21 -6.40 -4.11
C VAL A 32 7.38 -5.16 -3.77
N ASP A 33 6.07 -5.26 -4.01
CA ASP A 33 5.09 -4.30 -3.51
C ASP A 33 4.45 -4.91 -2.27
N THR A 34 4.63 -4.28 -1.12
CA THR A 34 4.31 -4.88 0.16
C THR A 34 3.87 -3.84 1.20
N ASN A 35 3.21 -4.32 2.25
CA ASN A 35 2.84 -3.53 3.42
C ASN A 35 3.62 -3.98 4.68
N ILE A 36 4.84 -4.46 4.53
CA ILE A 36 5.69 -4.84 5.67
C ILE A 36 5.86 -3.62 6.59
N PRO A 37 5.63 -3.75 7.91
CA PRO A 37 5.80 -2.68 8.86
C PRO A 37 7.20 -2.08 8.86
N VAL A 38 7.29 -0.76 9.14
CA VAL A 38 8.54 0.01 9.09
C VAL A 38 9.61 -0.55 10.04
N ASP A 39 9.22 -1.02 11.21
CA ASP A 39 10.14 -1.61 12.19
C ASP A 39 10.82 -2.86 11.63
N ILE A 40 10.06 -3.75 10.98
CA ILE A 40 10.61 -4.94 10.32
C ILE A 40 11.49 -4.55 9.13
N LEU A 41 11.01 -3.61 8.27
CA LEU A 41 11.80 -3.13 7.14
C LEU A 41 13.15 -2.56 7.58
N SER A 42 13.18 -1.82 8.70
CA SER A 42 14.41 -1.22 9.23
C SER A 42 15.42 -2.24 9.75
N GLU A 43 14.95 -3.43 10.14
CA GLU A 43 15.83 -4.53 10.57
C GLU A 43 16.43 -5.32 9.39
N ILE A 44 15.70 -5.41 8.27
CA ILE A 44 16.07 -6.30 7.15
C ILE A 44 16.61 -5.58 5.92
N SER A 45 16.46 -4.27 5.84
CA SER A 45 16.77 -3.51 4.63
C SER A 45 17.29 -2.10 4.94
N ASP A 46 17.64 -1.35 3.91
CA ASP A 46 18.17 -0.01 4.01
C ASP A 46 17.52 0.97 3.03
N TYR A 47 17.92 2.26 3.12
CA TYR A 47 17.44 3.34 2.26
C TYR A 47 17.50 3.02 0.76
N LYS A 48 18.53 2.31 0.31
CA LYS A 48 18.75 2.04 -1.12
C LYS A 48 17.82 0.96 -1.69
N HIS A 49 17.25 0.14 -0.82
CA HIS A 49 16.45 -1.01 -1.20
C HIS A 49 14.97 -0.84 -0.88
N VAL A 50 14.60 0.22 -0.19
CA VAL A 50 13.20 0.50 0.19
C VAL A 50 12.77 1.86 -0.35
N ALA A 51 11.59 1.89 -0.93
CA ALA A 51 10.88 3.12 -1.26
C ALA A 51 9.48 3.09 -0.64
N VAL A 52 9.16 4.11 0.13
CA VAL A 52 7.86 4.32 0.72
C VAL A 52 7.02 5.19 -0.20
N MET A 53 5.85 4.70 -0.60
CA MET A 53 4.90 5.45 -1.40
C MET A 53 3.74 5.91 -0.53
N LEU A 54 3.56 7.21 -0.42
CA LEU A 54 2.51 7.83 0.37
C LEU A 54 1.54 8.61 -0.50
N SER A 55 0.27 8.56 -0.11
CA SER A 55 -0.78 9.40 -0.67
C SER A 55 -1.59 10.01 0.47
N PRO A 56 -1.60 11.35 0.62
CA PRO A 56 -2.44 12.01 1.64
C PRO A 56 -3.93 11.69 1.51
N GLN A 57 -4.39 11.39 0.29
CA GLN A 57 -5.79 11.02 0.05
C GLN A 57 -6.13 9.58 0.46
N SER A 58 -5.14 8.72 0.68
CA SER A 58 -5.41 7.38 1.25
C SER A 58 -6.07 7.50 2.63
N MET A 59 -5.89 8.63 3.31
CA MET A 59 -6.56 8.96 4.57
C MET A 59 -8.02 9.41 4.39
N SER A 60 -8.45 9.72 3.16
CA SER A 60 -9.82 10.13 2.86
C SER A 60 -10.72 8.90 2.68
N VAL A 61 -11.29 8.45 3.79
CA VAL A 61 -12.21 7.30 3.83
C VAL A 61 -13.50 7.56 3.04
N ASP A 62 -13.91 8.83 2.93
CA ASP A 62 -15.17 9.21 2.31
C ASP A 62 -15.19 8.94 0.79
N ARG A 63 -14.03 8.92 0.14
CA ARG A 63 -13.88 8.61 -1.29
C ARG A 63 -13.48 7.16 -1.58
N PHE A 64 -13.47 6.29 -0.58
CA PHE A 64 -13.00 4.92 -0.76
C PHE A 64 -13.81 4.14 -1.81
N PHE A 65 -15.11 4.32 -1.81
CA PHE A 65 -16.03 3.64 -2.75
C PHE A 65 -16.28 4.42 -4.05
N ASP A 66 -15.80 5.65 -4.17
CA ASP A 66 -15.96 6.45 -5.40
C ASP A 66 -15.07 5.95 -6.55
N ARG A 67 -14.18 5.03 -6.27
CA ARG A 67 -13.28 4.46 -7.27
C ARG A 67 -13.97 3.36 -8.06
N ASN A 68 -13.83 3.39 -9.39
CA ASN A 68 -14.28 2.29 -10.26
C ASN A 68 -13.30 1.10 -10.19
N ASP A 69 -13.22 0.51 -9.01
CA ASP A 69 -12.34 -0.61 -8.64
C ASP A 69 -13.25 -1.81 -8.35
N PRO A 70 -13.13 -2.92 -9.11
CA PRO A 70 -14.02 -4.08 -8.96
C PRO A 70 -14.08 -4.64 -7.55
N ASP A 71 -12.95 -4.67 -6.83
CA ASP A 71 -12.90 -5.21 -5.47
C ASP A 71 -13.66 -4.33 -4.50
N LYS A 72 -13.56 -3.00 -4.65
CA LYS A 72 -14.31 -2.04 -3.82
C LYS A 72 -15.78 -2.06 -4.11
N GLN A 73 -16.16 -2.18 -5.37
CA GLN A 73 -17.56 -2.33 -5.78
C GLN A 73 -18.15 -3.65 -5.26
N PHE A 74 -17.34 -4.73 -5.24
CA PHE A 74 -17.75 -5.99 -4.63
C PHE A 74 -18.01 -5.83 -3.12
N ILE A 75 -17.07 -5.20 -2.38
CA ILE A 75 -17.23 -4.92 -0.95
C ILE A 75 -18.51 -4.10 -0.70
N LEU A 76 -18.74 -3.05 -1.50
CA LEU A 76 -19.95 -2.23 -1.41
C LEU A 76 -21.21 -3.07 -1.59
N SER A 77 -21.25 -3.94 -2.60
CA SER A 77 -22.38 -4.81 -2.87
C SER A 77 -22.67 -5.78 -1.71
N VAL A 78 -21.62 -6.29 -1.06
CA VAL A 78 -21.75 -7.14 0.13
C VAL A 78 -22.35 -6.36 1.30
N ILE A 79 -21.88 -5.14 1.54
CA ILE A 79 -22.41 -4.26 2.60
C ILE A 79 -23.89 -3.96 2.35
N GLU A 80 -24.25 -3.62 1.10
CA GLU A 80 -25.63 -3.31 0.71
C GLU A 80 -26.58 -4.51 0.84
N SER A 81 -26.06 -5.73 0.81
CA SER A 81 -26.84 -6.96 1.00
C SER A 81 -27.11 -7.34 2.45
N CYS A 82 -26.48 -6.63 3.42
CA CYS A 82 -26.68 -6.89 4.85
C CYS A 82 -28.02 -6.33 5.34
N ASP A 83 -28.61 -6.99 6.34
CA ASP A 83 -29.88 -6.55 6.95
C ASP A 83 -29.77 -5.15 7.58
N ASP A 84 -28.65 -4.86 8.25
CA ASP A 84 -28.34 -3.54 8.81
C ASP A 84 -27.12 -2.93 8.08
N LYS A 85 -27.34 -2.55 6.82
CA LYS A 85 -26.30 -2.02 5.94
C LYS A 85 -25.66 -0.73 6.47
N ASP A 86 -26.42 0.10 7.19
CA ASP A 86 -25.94 1.37 7.71
C ASP A 86 -24.94 1.13 8.85
N ALA A 87 -25.26 0.25 9.81
CA ALA A 87 -24.35 -0.13 10.87
C ALA A 87 -23.10 -0.84 10.33
N VAL A 88 -23.23 -1.70 9.31
CA VAL A 88 -22.10 -2.37 8.67
C VAL A 88 -21.22 -1.36 7.95
N MET A 89 -21.79 -0.41 7.20
CA MET A 89 -21.05 0.66 6.54
C MET A 89 -20.30 1.55 7.54
N ASP A 90 -20.95 1.95 8.63
CA ASP A 90 -20.32 2.77 9.68
C ASP A 90 -19.15 2.03 10.36
N ASN A 91 -19.31 0.74 10.59
CA ASN A 91 -18.24 -0.08 11.15
C ASN A 91 -17.07 -0.22 10.17
N TYR A 92 -17.36 -0.42 8.89
CA TYR A 92 -16.36 -0.49 7.83
C TYR A 92 -15.56 0.83 7.70
N ARG A 93 -16.26 1.96 7.65
CA ARG A 93 -15.63 3.29 7.63
C ARG A 93 -14.77 3.54 8.85
N ARG A 94 -15.21 3.10 10.03
CA ARG A 94 -14.43 3.19 11.26
C ARG A 94 -13.15 2.36 11.18
N GLY A 95 -13.24 1.15 10.65
CA GLY A 95 -12.07 0.30 10.38
C GLY A 95 -11.07 0.97 9.43
N LEU A 96 -11.56 1.51 8.32
CA LEU A 96 -10.72 2.24 7.36
C LEU A 96 -10.01 3.46 7.99
N LYS A 97 -10.70 4.23 8.84
CA LYS A 97 -10.11 5.38 9.55
C LYS A 97 -8.99 4.97 10.52
N LEU A 98 -9.08 3.79 11.11
CA LEU A 98 -8.02 3.27 11.97
C LEU A 98 -6.78 2.87 11.16
N ILE A 99 -6.99 2.18 10.04
CA ILE A 99 -5.90 1.69 9.17
C ILE A 99 -5.21 2.86 8.44
N ASN A 100 -5.99 3.80 7.93
CA ASN A 100 -5.49 4.98 7.20
C ASN A 100 -5.36 6.21 8.10
N SER A 101 -4.86 6.04 9.30
CA SER A 101 -4.73 7.13 10.26
C SER A 101 -3.51 8.02 9.99
N GLN A 102 -3.57 9.27 10.44
CA GLN A 102 -2.42 10.18 10.39
C GLN A 102 -1.19 9.57 11.09
N LYS A 103 -1.39 8.84 12.17
CA LYS A 103 -0.31 8.13 12.87
C LYS A 103 0.44 7.17 11.94
N HIS A 104 -0.29 6.35 11.18
CA HIS A 104 0.33 5.44 10.22
C HIS A 104 1.04 6.17 9.09
N TYR A 105 0.41 7.22 8.56
CA TYR A 105 1.05 8.05 7.56
C TYR A 105 2.38 8.61 8.07
N ASP A 106 2.39 9.18 9.27
CA ASP A 106 3.58 9.77 9.88
C ASP A 106 4.66 8.73 10.19
N GLU A 107 4.28 7.51 10.56
CA GLU A 107 5.20 6.40 10.81
C GLU A 107 6.02 6.07 9.56
N TYR A 108 5.38 5.96 8.41
CA TYR A 108 6.06 5.73 7.14
C TYR A 108 6.78 6.98 6.62
N ALA A 109 6.19 8.16 6.75
CA ALA A 109 6.80 9.42 6.32
C ALA A 109 8.11 9.74 7.08
N ASN A 110 8.17 9.35 8.35
CA ASN A 110 9.34 9.56 9.21
C ASN A 110 10.24 8.31 9.34
N SER A 111 10.05 7.31 8.50
CA SER A 111 10.80 6.05 8.55
C SER A 111 12.29 6.19 8.25
N GLY A 112 12.71 7.28 7.61
CA GLY A 112 14.08 7.46 7.12
C GLY A 112 14.35 6.74 5.79
N PHE A 113 13.41 6.03 5.22
CA PHE A 113 13.51 5.46 3.88
C PHE A 113 13.27 6.50 2.79
N PHE A 114 13.64 6.16 1.56
CA PHE A 114 13.30 6.98 0.40
C PHE A 114 11.78 7.07 0.28
N THR A 115 11.25 8.30 0.25
CA THR A 115 9.80 8.52 0.29
C THR A 115 9.33 9.28 -0.93
N VAL A 116 8.33 8.74 -1.60
CA VAL A 116 7.62 9.37 -2.72
C VAL A 116 6.20 9.71 -2.25
N VAL A 117 5.89 11.00 -2.20
CA VAL A 117 4.54 11.47 -1.87
C VAL A 117 3.78 11.72 -3.17
N ARG A 118 2.80 10.89 -3.42
CA ARG A 118 1.92 11.06 -4.57
C ARG A 118 0.82 12.05 -4.22
N GLN A 119 0.88 13.23 -4.86
CA GLN A 119 -0.19 14.22 -4.75
C GLN A 119 -1.39 13.74 -5.59
N ASP A 120 -2.55 13.77 -5.01
CA ASP A 120 -3.79 13.46 -5.70
C ASP A 120 -4.31 14.70 -6.44
N ASN A 121 -3.79 14.90 -7.58
CA ASN A 121 -4.35 15.78 -8.59
C ASN A 121 -5.04 14.87 -9.62
N ASP A 122 -5.97 15.38 -10.37
CA ASP A 122 -6.66 14.65 -11.45
C ASP A 122 -5.71 14.20 -12.59
N THR A 123 -4.40 14.34 -12.38
CA THR A 123 -3.35 14.00 -13.33
C THR A 123 -2.81 12.60 -13.06
N ASP A 124 -2.67 11.78 -14.11
CA ASP A 124 -2.01 10.48 -14.01
C ASP A 124 -0.50 10.64 -13.78
N THR A 125 -0.05 10.39 -12.57
CA THR A 125 1.36 10.50 -12.16
C THR A 125 2.12 9.17 -12.16
N ARG A 126 1.54 8.09 -12.72
CA ARG A 126 2.15 6.75 -12.66
C ARG A 126 3.51 6.68 -13.34
N GLU A 127 3.66 7.33 -14.49
CA GLU A 127 4.92 7.33 -15.24
C GLU A 127 6.01 8.07 -14.47
N ASP A 128 5.70 9.23 -13.91
CA ASP A 128 6.64 10.01 -13.10
C ASP A 128 7.10 9.24 -11.87
N VAL A 129 6.18 8.61 -11.16
CA VAL A 129 6.49 7.77 -9.99
C VAL A 129 7.36 6.58 -10.40
N CYS A 130 7.05 5.90 -11.50
CA CYS A 130 7.87 4.79 -12.01
C CYS A 130 9.28 5.24 -12.35
N ASN A 131 9.46 6.42 -12.96
CA ASN A 131 10.77 6.96 -13.29
C ASN A 131 11.57 7.29 -12.02
N ILE A 132 10.94 7.92 -11.03
CA ILE A 132 11.56 8.23 -9.73
C ILE A 132 12.02 6.95 -9.01
N LEU A 133 11.17 5.92 -8.98
CA LEU A 133 11.50 4.63 -8.36
C LEU A 133 12.61 3.90 -9.13
N ALA A 134 12.57 3.93 -10.47
CA ALA A 134 13.59 3.32 -11.29
C ALA A 134 14.96 3.97 -11.05
N GLU A 135 15.02 5.30 -10.96
CA GLU A 135 16.24 6.03 -10.62
C GLU A 135 16.76 5.63 -9.23
N HIS A 136 15.88 5.65 -8.22
CA HIS A 136 16.25 5.29 -6.87
C HIS A 136 16.85 3.88 -6.75
N PHE A 137 16.22 2.90 -7.41
CA PHE A 137 16.67 1.50 -7.39
C PHE A 137 17.77 1.17 -8.41
N GLY A 138 18.24 2.14 -9.18
CA GLY A 138 19.23 1.91 -10.24
C GLY A 138 18.72 0.94 -11.31
N LEU A 139 17.45 1.09 -11.72
CA LEU A 139 16.78 0.29 -12.74
C LEU A 139 16.68 1.09 -14.03
N THR A 140 16.68 0.38 -15.15
CA THR A 140 16.39 0.98 -16.46
C THR A 140 14.96 0.64 -16.84
N MET A 141 14.16 1.66 -17.12
CA MET A 141 12.80 1.47 -17.61
C MET A 141 12.85 0.84 -19.00
N ALA A 142 12.18 -0.28 -19.17
CA ALA A 142 11.98 -0.85 -20.50
C ALA A 142 11.02 0.07 -21.28
N GLN A 143 11.36 0.36 -22.55
CA GLN A 143 10.40 1.03 -23.43
C GLN A 143 9.13 0.18 -23.50
N ARG A 144 7.98 0.81 -23.24
CA ARG A 144 6.69 0.15 -23.48
C ARG A 144 6.66 -0.37 -24.91
N ARG A 145 6.62 -1.67 -25.07
CA ARG A 145 6.16 -2.23 -26.34
C ARG A 145 4.71 -1.81 -26.48
N ASN A 146 4.41 -1.00 -27.50
CA ASN A 146 3.02 -0.76 -27.91
C ASN A 146 2.46 -2.11 -28.39
N ASN A 147 1.96 -2.89 -27.45
CA ASN A 147 1.07 -3.99 -27.77
C ASN A 147 -0.33 -3.40 -27.61
N ASP A 148 -0.90 -3.03 -28.74
CA ASP A 148 -2.34 -2.79 -28.88
C ASP A 148 -3.09 -4.04 -28.37
N TYR A 149 -3.89 -3.84 -27.31
CA TYR A 149 -4.99 -4.72 -26.98
C TYR A 149 -6.29 -3.98 -27.23
#